data_48493a15928d879d4eed331257032fa4
#
_entry.id   48493a15928d879d4eed331257032fa4
#
_cell.length_a   1.000
_cell.length_b   1.000
_cell.length_c   1.000
_cell.angle_alpha   90.00
_cell.angle_beta   90.00
_cell.angle_gamma   90.00
#
_symmetry.space_group_name_H-M   'P 1'
#
loop_
_entity.id
_entity.type
_entity.pdbx_description
1 polymer ?
#
loop_
_entity_poly.entity_id
_entity_poly.type
_entity_poly.pdbx_seq_one_letter_code
_entity_poly.pdbx_strand_id
1 'polypeptide(L)'
;DPRLRAALYRAARELIANVSKHSGATAVRVRLAQEGNTVVLSVTDDGRGFDPNTQRDGHLGLRLVEDLVRSVGGRLWISSEPGRTTATVEVEAA
;
A
#
# COMPACT_ATOMS: atom_id res chain seq x y z
N ASP A 1 -12.22 -5.99 -13.98
CA ASP A 1 -11.68 -4.88 -14.78
C ASP A 1 -10.15 -4.98 -14.87
N PRO A 2 -9.62 -5.12 -16.09
CA PRO A 2 -8.15 -5.23 -16.26
C PRO A 2 -7.38 -4.03 -15.75
N ARG A 3 -7.94 -2.84 -15.82
CA ARG A 3 -7.26 -1.64 -15.35
C ARG A 3 -7.15 -1.65 -13.82
N LEU A 4 -8.20 -2.07 -13.15
CA LEU A 4 -8.19 -2.20 -11.70
C LEU A 4 -7.17 -3.23 -11.26
N ARG A 5 -7.18 -4.39 -11.91
CA ARG A 5 -6.26 -5.46 -11.57
C ARG A 5 -4.80 -5.04 -11.75
N ALA A 6 -4.50 -4.37 -12.86
CA ALA A 6 -3.15 -3.90 -13.13
C ALA A 6 -2.70 -2.87 -12.09
N ALA A 7 -3.59 -1.95 -11.73
CA ALA A 7 -3.26 -0.93 -10.74
C ALA A 7 -3.00 -1.55 -9.37
N LEU A 8 -3.83 -2.50 -8.95
CA LEU A 8 -3.65 -3.18 -7.67
C LEU A 8 -2.34 -3.97 -7.64
N TYR A 9 -2.02 -4.66 -8.73
CA TYR A 9 -0.78 -5.43 -8.81
C TYR A 9 0.44 -4.51 -8.67
N ARG A 10 0.45 -3.42 -9.40
CA ARG A 10 1.57 -2.47 -9.35
C ARG A 10 1.66 -1.80 -7.98
N ALA A 11 0.51 -1.47 -7.39
CA ALA A 11 0.50 -0.88 -6.05
C ALA A 11 1.10 -1.86 -5.03
N ALA A 12 0.73 -3.13 -5.09
CA ALA A 12 1.27 -4.14 -4.18
C ALA A 12 2.79 -4.25 -4.35
N ARG A 13 3.27 -4.29 -5.57
CA ARG A 13 4.72 -4.37 -5.84
C ARG A 13 5.48 -3.19 -5.25
N GLU A 14 4.95 -1.99 -5.42
CA GLU A 14 5.61 -0.80 -4.90
C GLU A 14 5.60 -0.76 -3.38
N LEU A 15 4.48 -1.17 -2.77
CA LEU A 15 4.39 -1.21 -1.31
C LEU A 15 5.37 -2.22 -0.74
N ILE A 16 5.49 -3.38 -1.35
CA ILE A 16 6.45 -4.39 -0.90
C ILE A 16 7.88 -3.90 -1.08
N ALA A 17 8.16 -3.23 -2.19
CA ALA A 17 9.49 -2.67 -2.43
C ALA A 17 9.86 -1.63 -1.38
N ASN A 18 8.88 -0.79 -0.99
CA ASN A 18 9.12 0.20 0.06
C ASN A 18 9.46 -0.44 1.39
N VAL A 19 8.78 -1.53 1.74
CA VAL A 19 9.09 -2.27 2.96
C VAL A 19 10.53 -2.77 2.91
N SER A 20 10.92 -3.38 1.80
CA SER A 20 12.26 -3.94 1.66
C SER A 20 13.35 -2.88 1.79
N LYS A 21 13.08 -1.68 1.28
CA LYS A 21 14.10 -0.64 1.24
C LYS A 21 14.22 0.15 2.54
N HIS A 22 13.13 0.32 3.26
CA HIS A 22 13.08 1.36 4.28
C HIS A 22 12.70 0.89 5.67
N SER A 23 12.06 -0.25 5.81
CA SER A 23 11.50 -0.60 7.11
C SER A 23 12.38 -1.50 7.97
N GLY A 24 13.33 -2.21 7.36
CA GLY A 24 14.10 -3.22 8.09
C GLY A 24 13.24 -4.40 8.52
N ALA A 25 12.10 -4.60 7.89
CA ALA A 25 11.18 -5.66 8.26
C ALA A 25 11.75 -7.04 7.94
N THR A 26 11.38 -8.02 8.76
CA THR A 26 11.72 -9.41 8.50
C THR A 26 10.55 -10.18 7.91
N ALA A 27 9.35 -9.63 7.99
CA ALA A 27 8.15 -10.28 7.45
C ALA A 27 7.21 -9.25 6.85
N VAL A 28 6.60 -9.63 5.74
CA VAL A 28 5.60 -8.81 5.05
C VAL A 28 4.38 -9.68 4.80
N ARG A 29 3.20 -9.17 5.12
CA ARG A 29 1.96 -9.85 4.84
C ARG A 29 1.15 -9.04 3.84
N VAL A 30 0.74 -9.70 2.76
CA VAL A 30 -0.11 -9.09 1.75
C VAL A 30 -1.47 -9.77 1.81
N ARG A 31 -2.52 -8.97 1.85
CA ARG A 31 -3.87 -9.50 1.90
C ARG A 31 -4.72 -8.76 0.87
N LEU A 32 -5.48 -9.54 0.11
CA LEU A 32 -6.44 -9.00 -0.85
C LEU A 32 -7.79 -9.62 -0.54
N ALA A 33 -8.79 -8.79 -0.35
CA ALA A 33 -10.13 -9.25 -0.02
C ALA A 33 -11.14 -8.43 -0.80
N GLN A 34 -12.30 -9.02 -1.04
CA GLN A 34 -13.40 -8.33 -1.68
C GLN A 34 -14.67 -8.57 -0.89
N GLU A 35 -15.37 -7.49 -0.57
CA GLU A 35 -16.66 -7.55 0.10
C GLU A 35 -17.64 -6.73 -0.72
N GLY A 36 -18.61 -7.42 -1.35
CA GLY A 36 -19.51 -6.76 -2.28
C GLY A 36 -18.71 -6.18 -3.43
N ASN A 37 -18.81 -4.89 -3.64
CA ASN A 37 -18.08 -4.19 -4.70
C ASN A 37 -16.80 -3.53 -4.21
N THR A 38 -16.45 -3.71 -2.94
CA THR A 38 -15.26 -3.09 -2.38
C THR A 38 -14.10 -4.07 -2.36
N VAL A 39 -12.98 -3.69 -2.97
CA VAL A 39 -11.75 -4.47 -2.95
C VAL A 39 -10.77 -3.79 -2.03
N VAL A 40 -10.19 -4.54 -1.11
CA VAL A 40 -9.23 -4.04 -0.14
C VAL A 40 -7.92 -4.80 -0.30
N LEU A 41 -6.85 -4.06 -0.52
CA LEU A 41 -5.49 -4.59 -0.54
C LEU A 41 -4.77 -4.02 0.66
N SER A 42 -4.16 -4.88 1.48
CA SER A 42 -3.34 -4.39 2.59
C SER A 42 -1.98 -5.05 2.57
N VAL A 43 -0.96 -4.26 2.90
CA VAL A 43 0.41 -4.71 3.02
C VAL A 43 0.87 -4.33 4.41
N THR A 44 1.16 -5.33 5.23
CA THR A 44 1.56 -5.13 6.62
C THR A 44 2.97 -5.67 6.82
N ASP A 45 3.81 -4.90 7.51
CA ASP A 45 5.16 -5.34 7.83
C ASP A 45 5.45 -5.16 9.31
N ASP A 46 6.49 -5.84 9.78
CA ASP A 46 6.92 -5.80 11.17
C ASP A 46 8.15 -4.92 11.38
N GLY A 47 8.40 -4.01 10.47
CA GLY A 47 9.55 -3.12 10.55
C GLY A 47 9.36 -2.02 11.57
N ARG A 48 10.33 -1.11 11.61
CA ARG A 48 10.28 -0.01 12.59
C ARG A 48 9.29 1.08 12.23
N GLY A 49 8.65 0.99 11.08
CA GLY A 49 7.69 1.98 10.65
C GLY A 49 8.34 3.27 10.15
N PHE A 50 7.53 4.24 9.85
CA PHE A 50 7.98 5.56 9.45
C PHE A 50 6.88 6.56 9.75
N ASP A 51 7.26 7.85 9.78
CA ASP A 51 6.30 8.93 9.96
C ASP A 51 5.95 9.50 8.59
N PRO A 52 4.71 9.32 8.12
CA PRO A 52 4.32 9.83 6.80
C PRO A 52 4.44 11.34 6.67
N ASN A 53 4.48 12.05 7.80
CA ASN A 53 4.55 13.51 7.77
C ASN A 53 5.96 14.04 7.63
N THR A 54 6.96 13.26 7.97
CA THR A 54 8.35 13.72 8.00
C THR A 54 9.21 13.16 6.91
N GLN A 55 8.83 12.02 6.33
CA GLN A 55 9.66 11.35 5.33
C GLN A 55 9.26 11.74 3.93
N ARG A 56 9.82 12.79 3.44
CA ARG A 56 9.48 13.24 2.09
C ARG A 56 10.37 12.65 1.03
N ASP A 57 11.63 12.47 1.36
CA ASP A 57 12.61 12.09 0.35
C ASP A 57 12.58 10.61 -0.02
N GLY A 58 12.04 9.79 0.83
CA GLY A 58 11.92 8.37 0.54
C GLY A 58 10.56 7.97 -0.01
N HIS A 59 9.71 8.94 -0.35
CA HIS A 59 8.31 8.66 -0.64
C HIS A 59 7.94 8.61 -2.11
N LEU A 60 8.90 8.56 -2.99
CA LEU A 60 8.59 8.48 -4.41
C LEU A 60 7.69 7.28 -4.71
N GLY A 61 7.99 6.15 -4.08
CA GLY A 61 7.17 4.96 -4.24
C GLY A 61 5.74 5.13 -3.74
N LEU A 62 5.57 5.81 -2.60
CA LEU A 62 4.23 6.04 -2.05
C LEU A 62 3.43 6.99 -2.94
N ARG A 63 4.06 8.00 -3.51
CA ARG A 63 3.39 8.88 -4.43
C ARG A 63 2.92 8.13 -5.66
N LEU A 64 3.76 7.24 -6.17
CA LEU A 64 3.37 6.40 -7.29
C LEU A 64 2.16 5.53 -6.94
N VAL A 65 2.16 4.93 -5.75
CA VAL A 65 1.03 4.14 -5.30
C VAL A 65 -0.23 5.00 -5.20
N GLU A 66 -0.12 6.20 -4.65
CA GLU A 66 -1.25 7.10 -4.57
C GLU A 66 -1.82 7.42 -5.95
N ASP A 67 -0.95 7.69 -6.91
CA ASP A 67 -1.38 8.01 -8.27
C ASP A 67 -2.06 6.81 -8.92
N LEU A 68 -1.50 5.61 -8.73
CA LEU A 68 -2.09 4.39 -9.27
C LEU A 68 -3.48 4.15 -8.69
N VAL A 69 -3.61 4.29 -7.38
CA VAL A 69 -4.87 4.06 -6.69
C VAL A 69 -5.91 5.10 -7.10
N ARG A 70 -5.49 6.34 -7.18
CA ARG A 70 -6.39 7.42 -7.58
C ARG A 70 -6.88 7.24 -9.01
N SER A 71 -6.04 6.68 -9.88
CA SER A 71 -6.41 6.48 -11.28
C SER A 71 -7.56 5.49 -11.45
N VAL A 72 -7.83 4.66 -10.46
CA VAL A 72 -8.97 3.73 -10.48
C VAL A 72 -10.02 4.10 -9.43
N GLY A 73 -9.98 5.34 -8.94
CA GLY A 73 -11.00 5.83 -8.02
C GLY A 73 -10.86 5.33 -6.60
N GLY A 74 -9.69 4.86 -6.22
CA GLY A 74 -9.47 4.31 -4.90
C GLY A 74 -8.89 5.27 -3.91
N ARG A 75 -8.60 4.74 -2.73
CA ARG A 75 -7.98 5.48 -1.62
C ARG A 75 -6.85 4.67 -1.03
N LEU A 76 -5.83 5.39 -0.53
CA LEU A 76 -4.70 4.80 0.16
C LEU A 76 -4.55 5.48 1.51
N TRP A 77 -4.33 4.69 2.55
CA TRP A 77 -3.92 5.26 3.84
C TRP A 77 -2.92 4.33 4.51
N ILE A 78 -2.15 4.90 5.43
CA ILE A 78 -1.08 4.18 6.09
C ILE A 78 -1.20 4.39 7.59
N SER A 79 -1.13 3.28 8.32
CA SER A 79 -1.09 3.28 9.77
C SER A 79 0.27 2.72 10.17
N SER A 80 1.04 3.46 10.96
CA SER A 80 2.38 3.04 11.31
C SER A 80 2.64 3.24 12.79
N GLU A 81 3.17 2.19 13.41
CA GLU A 81 3.67 2.22 14.78
C GLU A 81 4.87 1.29 14.85
N PRO A 82 5.74 1.44 15.86
CA PRO A 82 6.92 0.55 15.94
C PRO A 82 6.50 -0.91 15.93
N GLY A 83 7.10 -1.66 15.03
CA GLY A 83 6.82 -3.08 14.89
C GLY A 83 5.64 -3.43 14.00
N ARG A 84 4.90 -2.42 13.51
CA ARG A 84 3.76 -2.72 12.64
C ARG A 84 3.39 -1.52 11.79
N THR A 85 3.47 -1.69 10.48
CA THR A 85 3.02 -0.69 9.52
C THR A 85 2.09 -1.36 8.52
N THR A 86 0.93 -0.77 8.30
CA THR A 86 -0.04 -1.29 7.34
C THR A 86 -0.38 -0.21 6.33
N ALA A 87 -0.19 -0.52 5.06
CA ALA A 87 -0.68 0.30 3.95
C ALA A 87 -1.94 -0.35 3.42
N THR A 88 -3.01 0.41 3.33
CA THR A 88 -4.31 -0.10 2.89
C THR A 88 -4.79 0.65 1.67
N VAL A 89 -5.19 -0.10 0.65
CA VAL A 89 -5.79 0.43 -0.58
C VAL A 89 -7.22 -0.09 -0.65
N GLU A 90 -8.16 0.81 -0.89
CA GLU A 90 -9.55 0.45 -1.01
C GLU A 90 -10.12 1.01 -2.31
N VAL A 91 -10.76 0.17 -3.11
CA VAL A 91 -11.27 0.54 -4.42
C VAL A 91 -12.62 -0.12 -4.65
N GLU A 92 -13.52 0.60 -5.30
CA GLU A 92 -14.77 0.00 -5.76
C GLU A 92 -14.52 -0.77 -7.05
N ALA A 93 -14.97 -2.02 -7.08
CA ALA A 93 -14.73 -2.90 -8.22
C ALA A 93 -15.72 -2.71 -9.37
N ALA A 94 -16.84 -2.10 -9.11
CA ALA A 94 -17.88 -1.92 -10.14
C ALA A 94 -17.93 -0.52 -10.68
#